data_50879ca204404bf591dd699e4d4931be
#
_entry.id   50879ca204404bf591dd699e4d4931be
#
_cell.length_a   1.000
_cell.length_b   1.000
_cell.length_c   1.000
_cell.angle_alpha   90.00
_cell.angle_beta   90.00
_cell.angle_gamma   90.00
#
_symmetry.space_group_name_H-M   'P 1'
#
loop_
_entity.id
_entity.type
_entity.pdbx_description
1 polymer ?
#
loop_
_entity_poly.entity_id
_entity_poly.type
_entity_poly.pdbx_seq_one_letter_code
_entity_poly.pdbx_strand_id
1 'polypeptide(L)'
;MTDTPTNADLVAGLVRLLTVEKRAADVYSGPPQVDGIGRVFGGQVLAQALQAAQASVNDGKCAHSLHAYFLRGGREGAPIEY
;
A
#
# COMPACT_ATOMS: atom_id res chain seq x y z
N MET A 1 -22.59 -6.38 -19.97
CA MET A 1 -22.58 -4.95 -19.67
C MET A 1 -21.65 -4.68 -18.49
N THR A 2 -20.85 -3.68 -18.63
CA THR A 2 -19.89 -3.33 -17.57
C THR A 2 -20.49 -2.22 -16.73
N ASP A 3 -20.61 -2.44 -15.45
CA ASP A 3 -21.10 -1.42 -14.54
C ASP A 3 -20.00 -0.43 -14.20
N THR A 4 -20.36 0.85 -14.18
CA THR A 4 -19.46 1.89 -13.71
C THR A 4 -19.33 1.76 -12.20
N PRO A 5 -18.12 1.71 -11.64
CA PRO A 5 -17.96 1.63 -10.19
C PRO A 5 -18.50 2.90 -9.51
N THR A 6 -19.12 2.72 -8.37
CA THR A 6 -19.61 3.82 -7.54
C THR A 6 -18.44 4.46 -6.78
N ASN A 7 -18.67 5.64 -6.18
CA ASN A 7 -17.69 6.25 -5.32
C ASN A 7 -17.33 5.33 -4.13
N ALA A 8 -18.33 4.63 -3.59
CA ALA A 8 -18.09 3.67 -2.51
C ALA A 8 -17.18 2.52 -2.96
N ASP A 9 -17.37 2.03 -4.19
CA ASP A 9 -16.54 0.99 -4.76
C ASP A 9 -15.11 1.46 -4.94
N LEU A 10 -14.91 2.69 -5.41
CA LEU A 10 -13.58 3.27 -5.60
C LEU A 10 -12.84 3.45 -4.28
N VAL A 11 -13.54 3.93 -3.27
CA VAL A 11 -12.96 4.11 -1.92
C VAL A 11 -12.60 2.75 -1.32
N ALA A 12 -13.48 1.75 -1.44
CA ALA A 12 -13.21 0.40 -0.96
C ALA A 12 -11.99 -0.20 -1.66
N GLY A 13 -11.84 0.03 -2.95
CA GLY A 13 -10.69 -0.41 -3.73
C GLY A 13 -9.40 0.24 -3.25
N LEU A 14 -9.44 1.54 -2.95
CA LEU A 14 -8.29 2.25 -2.42
C LEU A 14 -7.91 1.71 -1.03
N VAL A 15 -8.88 1.51 -0.15
CA VAL A 15 -8.62 0.95 1.18
C VAL A 15 -7.96 -0.42 1.07
N ARG A 16 -8.44 -1.29 0.17
CA ARG A 16 -7.83 -2.60 -0.05
C ARG A 16 -6.39 -2.47 -0.55
N LEU A 17 -6.15 -1.55 -1.47
CA LEU A 17 -4.80 -1.33 -2.02
C LEU A 17 -3.83 -0.88 -0.94
N LEU A 18 -4.27 -0.08 0.01
CA LEU A 18 -3.43 0.46 1.08
C LEU A 18 -3.35 -0.44 2.32
N THR A 19 -4.11 -1.55 2.35
CA THR A 19 -4.11 -2.47 3.47
C THR A 19 -3.05 -3.54 3.27
N VAL A 20 -2.05 -3.55 4.13
CA VAL A 20 -0.96 -4.54 4.08
C VAL A 20 -1.34 -5.78 4.87
N GLU A 21 -0.76 -6.91 4.50
CA GLU A 21 -0.97 -8.20 5.15
C GLU A 21 0.32 -8.64 5.83
N LYS A 22 0.23 -9.01 7.10
CA LYS A 22 1.38 -9.51 7.85
C LYS A 22 1.74 -10.92 7.37
N ARG A 23 2.98 -11.12 6.98
CA ARG A 23 3.50 -12.41 6.50
C ARG A 23 4.34 -13.11 7.55
N ALA A 24 5.10 -12.36 8.34
CA ALA A 24 5.96 -12.87 9.39
C ALA A 24 6.23 -11.72 10.37
N ALA A 25 7.03 -11.96 11.39
CA ALA A 25 7.42 -10.91 12.31
C ALA A 25 8.14 -9.80 11.52
N ASP A 26 7.60 -8.59 11.61
CA ASP A 26 8.14 -7.39 10.93
C ASP A 26 8.24 -7.52 9.40
N VAL A 27 7.44 -8.42 8.81
CA VAL A 27 7.36 -8.60 7.36
C VAL A 27 5.92 -8.48 6.91
N TYR A 28 5.66 -7.56 5.99
CA TYR A 28 4.33 -7.25 5.49
C TYR A 28 4.33 -7.26 3.97
N SER A 29 3.20 -7.61 3.39
CA SER A 29 3.01 -7.59 1.94
C SER A 29 1.95 -6.56 1.58
N GLY A 30 2.30 -5.64 0.69
CA GLY A 30 1.36 -4.70 0.11
C GLY A 30 0.80 -5.25 -1.19
N PRO A 31 -0.53 -5.18 -1.40
CA PRO A 31 -1.13 -5.67 -2.63
C PRO A 31 -0.60 -4.94 -3.86
N PRO A 32 -0.55 -5.62 -5.02
CA PRO A 32 -0.03 -5.02 -6.23
C PRO A 32 -1.01 -4.03 -6.84
N GLN A 33 -0.47 -3.01 -7.49
CA GLN A 33 -1.23 -2.15 -8.37
C GLN A 33 -1.33 -2.82 -9.74
N VAL A 34 -2.50 -2.71 -10.38
CA VAL A 34 -2.74 -3.21 -11.73
C VAL A 34 -3.32 -2.07 -12.58
N ASP A 35 -3.26 -2.21 -13.90
CA ASP A 35 -3.85 -1.26 -14.84
C ASP A 35 -3.28 0.16 -14.75
N GLY A 36 -2.01 0.27 -14.36
CA GLY A 36 -1.30 1.54 -14.31
C GLY A 36 -0.37 1.73 -15.50
N ILE A 37 0.75 2.39 -15.27
CA ILE A 37 1.71 2.78 -16.29
C ILE A 37 3.00 1.94 -16.27
N GLY A 38 2.97 0.77 -15.64
CA GLY A 38 4.11 -0.14 -15.54
C GLY A 38 4.95 0.03 -14.28
N ARG A 39 4.79 1.12 -13.57
CA ARG A 39 5.47 1.38 -12.30
C ARG A 39 4.46 1.69 -11.21
N VAL A 40 4.80 1.30 -9.98
CA VAL A 40 3.97 1.58 -8.83
C VAL A 40 3.99 3.08 -8.53
N PHE A 41 2.82 3.65 -8.29
CA PHE A 41 2.69 5.02 -7.85
C PHE A 41 3.38 5.21 -6.49
N GLY A 42 4.26 6.24 -6.40
CA GLY A 42 5.03 6.48 -5.20
C GLY A 42 4.19 6.67 -3.94
N GLY A 43 3.04 7.32 -4.06
CA GLY A 43 2.12 7.50 -2.93
C GLY A 43 1.59 6.18 -2.38
N GLN A 44 1.38 5.18 -3.24
CA GLN A 44 0.98 3.85 -2.79
C GLN A 44 2.08 3.20 -1.95
N VAL A 45 3.32 3.28 -2.41
CA VAL A 45 4.47 2.73 -1.67
C VAL A 45 4.61 3.39 -0.31
N LEU A 46 4.52 4.71 -0.26
CA LEU A 46 4.57 5.46 1.01
C LEU A 46 3.46 5.05 1.95
N ALA A 47 2.24 4.95 1.44
CA ALA A 47 1.07 4.60 2.25
C ALA A 47 1.16 3.17 2.77
N GLN A 48 1.55 2.21 1.92
CA GLN A 48 1.72 0.82 2.34
C GLN A 48 2.85 0.68 3.35
N ALA A 49 3.98 1.37 3.13
CA ALA A 49 5.11 1.36 4.07
C ALA A 49 4.69 1.91 5.44
N LEU A 50 3.92 2.99 5.44
CA LEU A 50 3.41 3.59 6.67
C LEU A 50 2.45 2.64 7.40
N GLN A 51 1.57 1.97 6.66
CA GLN A 51 0.67 0.97 7.23
C GLN A 51 1.45 -0.18 7.86
N ALA A 52 2.47 -0.68 7.19
CA ALA A 52 3.32 -1.75 7.71
C ALA A 52 4.03 -1.31 8.99
N ALA A 53 4.61 -0.12 8.98
CA ALA A 53 5.28 0.43 10.16
C ALA A 53 4.31 0.59 11.34
N GLN A 54 3.13 1.15 11.08
CA GLN A 54 2.11 1.36 12.11
C GLN A 54 1.62 0.03 12.67
N ALA A 55 1.45 -1.00 11.81
CA ALA A 55 1.03 -2.33 12.24
C ALA A 55 2.10 -3.05 13.06
N SER A 56 3.36 -2.69 12.91
CA SER A 56 4.46 -3.33 13.64
C SER A 56 4.61 -2.81 15.08
N VAL A 57 3.99 -1.70 15.42
CA VAL A 57 4.00 -1.17 16.80
C VAL A 57 2.67 -1.45 17.46
N ASN A 58 2.70 -1.80 18.75
CA ASN A 58 1.51 -2.20 19.48
C ASN A 58 1.36 -1.50 20.83
N ASP A 59 2.03 -0.36 20.99
CA ASP A 59 2.05 0.38 22.25
C ASP A 59 1.21 1.67 22.19
N GLY A 60 0.34 1.79 21.22
CA GLY A 60 -0.53 2.96 21.04
C GLY A 60 0.13 4.15 20.36
N LYS A 61 1.37 4.00 19.92
CA LYS A 61 2.04 5.08 19.19
C LYS A 61 1.45 5.25 17.80
N CYS A 62 1.36 6.50 17.37
CA CYS A 62 0.88 6.87 16.05
C CYS A 62 2.00 7.53 15.26
N ALA A 63 1.98 7.35 13.95
CA ALA A 63 2.94 8.02 13.08
C ALA A 63 2.83 9.54 13.24
N HIS A 64 3.97 10.20 13.35
CA HIS A 64 4.06 11.65 13.50
C HIS A 64 4.57 12.31 12.22
N SER A 65 5.56 11.68 11.58
CA SER A 65 6.17 12.21 10.36
C SER A 65 6.73 11.08 9.55
N LEU A 66 6.82 11.31 8.24
CA LEU A 66 7.35 10.35 7.28
C LEU A 66 8.27 11.08 6.33
N HIS A 67 9.45 10.50 6.09
CA HIS A 67 10.38 10.98 5.09
C HIS A 67 10.89 9.78 4.30
N ALA A 68 10.96 9.90 2.99
CA ALA A 68 11.36 8.78 2.14
C ALA A 68 12.14 9.25 0.91
N TYR A 69 13.01 8.38 0.42
CA TYR A 69 13.67 8.53 -0.86
C TYR A 69 13.27 7.36 -1.75
N PHE A 70 12.92 7.67 -3.01
CA PHE A 70 12.64 6.66 -4.00
C PHE A 70 13.94 6.31 -4.73
N LEU A 71 14.51 5.16 -4.39
CA LEU A 71 15.78 4.74 -4.96
C LEU A 71 15.60 4.09 -6.34
N ARG A 72 14.48 3.39 -6.53
CA ARG A 72 14.10 2.79 -7.80
C ARG A 72 12.61 2.51 -7.80
N GLY A 73 12.03 2.37 -9.00
CA GLY A 73 10.60 2.10 -9.14
C GLY A 73 10.24 0.68 -8.76
N GLY A 74 9.06 0.51 -8.18
CA GLY A 74 8.44 -0.79 -8.02
C GLY A 74 7.78 -1.23 -9.31
N ARG A 75 7.64 -2.54 -9.48
CA ARG A 75 7.01 -3.11 -10.67
C ARG A 75 5.51 -3.31 -10.41
N GLU A 76 4.70 -2.83 -11.35
CA GLU A 76 3.27 -3.05 -11.34
C GLU A 76 2.96 -4.54 -11.49
N GLY A 77 1.86 -4.98 -10.87
CA GLY A 77 1.41 -6.36 -10.97
C GLY A 77 2.06 -7.33 -9.99
N ALA A 78 3.02 -6.86 -9.20
CA ALA A 78 3.67 -7.68 -8.18
C ALA A 78 3.47 -7.05 -6.79
N PRO A 79 3.24 -7.87 -5.75
CA PRO A 79 3.17 -7.34 -4.38
C PRO A 79 4.53 -6.80 -3.94
N ILE A 80 4.49 -5.86 -3.00
CA ILE A 80 5.70 -5.28 -2.43
C ILE A 80 5.84 -5.77 -1.00
N GLU A 81 7.05 -6.23 -0.68
CA GLU A 81 7.37 -6.63 0.68
C GLU A 81 7.93 -5.45 1.46
N TYR A 82 7.42 -5.30 2.66
CA TYR A 82 7.84 -4.27 3.61
C TYR A 82 8.37 -4.88 4.89
#